data_3f749860413d61724bf7b99cd9ea3671
#
_entry.id   3f749860413d61724bf7b99cd9ea3671
#
_cell.length_a   1.000
_cell.length_b   1.000
_cell.length_c   1.000
_cell.angle_alpha   90.00
_cell.angle_beta   90.00
_cell.angle_gamma   90.00
#
_symmetry.space_group_name_H-M   'P 1'
#
loop_
_entity.id
_entity.type
_entity.pdbx_description
1 polymer ?
#
loop_
_entity_poly.entity_id
_entity_poly.type
_entity_poly.pdbx_seq_one_letter_code
_entity_poly.pdbx_strand_id
1 'polypeptide(L)'
;MSDAVLQVRGASIRFGGVEALRNVDLAVHPGEVVALAGDNGAGKSTLIKVISGVYVPSAGEVRFLGQPCPAGDPQGVRGRGIETIYQDLALADNLDVGSNIFLGREPMKRVLGVNVIDRSRMASVAREVLDRLDIHIPEKKLAGPVRMLSGGQRQAIAIGRAIYWNARLLIMDEPTAALGVPEQRKVMELIRGLKSQGVSVILVSHNLHDIFGVADRIVVMRRGEIAGERATQATDGDEIVRLMVGDTYADTRHAAA
;
A
#
# COMPACT_ATOMS: atom_id res chain seq x y z
N MET A 1 1.23 -19.97 -17.46
CA MET A 1 0.75 -19.38 -16.18
C MET A 1 1.69 -18.25 -15.85
N SER A 2 1.28 -17.00 -15.95
CA SER A 2 2.16 -15.87 -15.57
C SER A 2 2.39 -15.99 -14.06
N ASP A 3 3.66 -16.04 -13.66
CA ASP A 3 4.01 -16.16 -12.27
C ASP A 3 3.55 -14.91 -11.54
N ALA A 4 2.62 -15.08 -10.58
CA ALA A 4 2.17 -13.98 -9.74
C ALA A 4 3.36 -13.45 -8.91
N VAL A 5 3.45 -12.12 -8.78
CA VAL A 5 4.49 -11.50 -7.96
C VAL A 5 4.25 -11.76 -6.47
N LEU A 6 3.00 -11.78 -6.05
CA LEU A 6 2.57 -12.17 -4.71
C LEU A 6 1.54 -13.30 -4.80
N GLN A 7 1.67 -14.29 -3.91
CA GLN A 7 0.68 -15.33 -3.69
C GLN A 7 0.45 -15.51 -2.20
N VAL A 8 -0.78 -15.36 -1.79
CA VAL A 8 -1.28 -15.78 -0.46
C VAL A 8 -2.09 -17.04 -0.70
N ARG A 9 -1.85 -18.10 0.04
CA ARG A 9 -2.52 -19.39 -0.11
C ARG A 9 -3.08 -19.87 1.23
N GLY A 10 -4.39 -19.99 1.33
CA GLY A 10 -5.08 -20.51 2.49
C GLY A 10 -4.81 -19.79 3.79
N ALA A 11 -4.49 -18.47 3.74
CA ALA A 11 -4.09 -17.74 4.93
C ALA A 11 -5.24 -17.64 5.92
N SER A 12 -4.99 -18.13 7.15
CA SER A 12 -5.93 -18.04 8.25
C SER A 12 -5.25 -17.50 9.49
N ILE A 13 -5.94 -16.67 10.27
CA ILE A 13 -5.43 -16.14 11.53
C ILE A 13 -6.56 -15.91 12.52
N ARG A 14 -6.31 -16.27 13.78
CA ARG A 14 -7.26 -16.11 14.88
C ARG A 14 -6.64 -15.28 16.01
N PHE A 15 -7.41 -14.36 16.55
CA PHE A 15 -7.06 -13.59 17.73
C PHE A 15 -8.06 -13.92 18.85
N GLY A 16 -7.61 -14.70 19.83
CA GLY A 16 -8.52 -15.22 20.86
C GLY A 16 -9.66 -16.02 20.26
N GLY A 17 -10.90 -15.58 20.48
CA GLY A 17 -12.11 -16.23 19.92
C GLY A 17 -12.51 -15.73 18.52
N VAL A 18 -11.83 -14.72 17.97
CA VAL A 18 -12.20 -14.10 16.69
C VAL A 18 -11.29 -14.63 15.57
N GLU A 19 -11.89 -15.21 14.54
CA GLU A 19 -11.18 -15.60 13.31
C GLU A 19 -11.18 -14.42 12.36
N ALA A 20 -10.02 -13.74 12.28
CA ALA A 20 -9.87 -12.51 11.51
C ALA A 20 -9.60 -12.76 10.03
N LEU A 21 -9.00 -13.91 9.68
CA LEU A 21 -8.89 -14.42 8.30
C LEU A 21 -9.22 -15.90 8.29
N ARG A 22 -9.94 -16.35 7.26
CA ARG A 22 -10.36 -17.72 7.05
C ARG A 22 -10.07 -18.15 5.62
N ASN A 23 -9.09 -19.03 5.45
CA ASN A 23 -8.70 -19.64 4.17
C ASN A 23 -8.64 -18.64 3.01
N VAL A 24 -7.89 -17.53 3.20
CA VAL A 24 -7.80 -16.46 2.23
C VAL A 24 -6.75 -16.79 1.16
N ASP A 25 -7.19 -16.77 -0.10
CA ASP A 25 -6.32 -16.86 -1.27
C ASP A 25 -6.28 -15.52 -2.00
N LEU A 26 -5.08 -15.03 -2.33
CA LEU A 26 -4.89 -13.80 -3.09
C LEU A 26 -3.67 -13.93 -3.98
N ALA A 27 -3.80 -13.58 -5.25
CA ALA A 27 -2.67 -13.44 -6.17
C ALA A 27 -2.58 -11.99 -6.67
N VAL A 28 -1.37 -11.48 -6.87
CA VAL A 28 -1.10 -10.19 -7.53
C VAL A 28 -0.11 -10.44 -8.65
N HIS A 29 -0.41 -9.96 -9.86
CA HIS A 29 0.45 -10.13 -11.02
C HIS A 29 1.43 -8.97 -11.21
N PRO A 30 2.52 -9.15 -11.96
CA PRO A 30 3.47 -8.08 -12.23
C PRO A 30 2.81 -6.85 -12.88
N GLY A 31 3.03 -5.67 -12.30
CA GLY A 31 2.45 -4.41 -12.79
C GLY A 31 0.92 -4.30 -12.66
N GLU A 32 0.30 -5.17 -11.86
CA GLU A 32 -1.14 -5.14 -11.58
C GLU A 32 -1.44 -4.20 -10.40
N VAL A 33 -2.54 -3.45 -10.51
CA VAL A 33 -3.15 -2.73 -9.38
C VAL A 33 -4.38 -3.52 -8.94
N VAL A 34 -4.29 -4.14 -7.77
CA VAL A 34 -5.40 -4.87 -7.13
C VAL A 34 -6.00 -4.00 -6.04
N ALA A 35 -7.27 -3.66 -6.15
CA ALA A 35 -7.99 -3.03 -5.05
C ALA A 35 -8.51 -4.09 -4.07
N LEU A 36 -8.21 -3.91 -2.80
CA LEU A 36 -8.76 -4.70 -1.70
C LEU A 36 -9.88 -3.90 -1.02
N ALA A 37 -11.11 -4.24 -1.40
CA ALA A 37 -12.32 -3.60 -0.91
C ALA A 37 -12.98 -4.42 0.21
N GLY A 38 -13.86 -3.80 0.97
CA GLY A 38 -14.61 -4.46 2.04
C GLY A 38 -14.94 -3.50 3.17
N ASP A 39 -15.91 -3.87 3.98
CA ASP A 39 -16.35 -3.04 5.11
C ASP A 39 -15.31 -3.03 6.25
N ASN A 40 -15.53 -2.17 7.24
CA ASN A 40 -14.72 -2.16 8.46
C ASN A 40 -14.84 -3.51 9.19
N GLY A 41 -13.70 -4.06 9.61
CA GLY A 41 -13.68 -5.40 10.21
C GLY A 41 -13.72 -6.56 9.21
N ALA A 42 -13.74 -6.32 7.90
CA ALA A 42 -13.74 -7.39 6.88
C ALA A 42 -12.46 -8.26 6.85
N GLY A 43 -11.37 -7.81 7.51
CA GLY A 43 -10.09 -8.53 7.55
C GLY A 43 -8.97 -7.90 6.70
N LYS A 44 -9.24 -6.81 5.96
CA LYS A 44 -8.27 -6.14 5.06
C LYS A 44 -6.94 -5.82 5.73
N SER A 45 -6.97 -5.07 6.82
CA SER A 45 -5.74 -4.67 7.55
C SER A 45 -5.02 -5.88 8.17
N THR A 46 -5.75 -6.96 8.52
CA THR A 46 -5.15 -8.21 8.99
C THR A 46 -4.41 -8.91 7.84
N LEU A 47 -5.01 -8.99 6.66
CA LEU A 47 -4.38 -9.56 5.47
C LEU A 47 -3.11 -8.79 5.09
N ILE A 48 -3.16 -7.46 5.09
CA ILE A 48 -1.98 -6.62 4.85
C ILE A 48 -0.88 -6.91 5.86
N LYS A 49 -1.21 -7.03 7.15
CA LYS A 49 -0.23 -7.34 8.20
C LYS A 49 0.35 -8.74 8.07
N VAL A 50 -0.38 -9.70 7.54
CA VAL A 50 0.16 -11.02 7.18
C VAL A 50 1.12 -10.89 5.99
N ILE A 51 0.74 -10.21 4.92
CA ILE A 51 1.58 -10.02 3.73
C ILE A 51 2.86 -9.26 4.06
N SER A 52 2.77 -8.21 4.91
CA SER A 52 3.92 -7.41 5.33
C SER A 52 4.79 -8.08 6.42
N GLY A 53 4.47 -9.32 6.81
CA GLY A 53 5.24 -10.08 7.80
C GLY A 53 5.04 -9.63 9.25
N VAL A 54 4.09 -8.73 9.53
CA VAL A 54 3.79 -8.27 10.91
C VAL A 54 3.10 -9.37 11.70
N TYR A 55 2.18 -10.09 11.04
CA TYR A 55 1.49 -11.22 11.66
C TYR A 55 1.92 -12.55 11.04
N VAL A 56 2.03 -13.56 11.90
CA VAL A 56 2.23 -14.94 11.49
C VAL A 56 0.87 -15.58 11.31
N PRO A 57 0.49 -16.06 10.12
CA PRO A 57 -0.78 -16.77 9.94
C PRO A 57 -0.77 -18.10 10.71
N SER A 58 -1.92 -18.52 11.22
CA SER A 58 -2.09 -19.81 11.91
C SER A 58 -2.06 -20.99 10.92
N ALA A 59 -2.44 -20.73 9.67
CA ALA A 59 -2.38 -21.66 8.54
C ALA A 59 -2.18 -20.90 7.23
N GLY A 60 -1.70 -21.61 6.20
CA GLY A 60 -1.42 -21.04 4.90
C GLY A 60 -0.01 -20.43 4.79
N GLU A 61 0.28 -19.85 3.64
CA GLU A 61 1.59 -19.26 3.34
C GLU A 61 1.46 -17.99 2.49
N VAL A 62 2.50 -17.15 2.58
CA VAL A 62 2.71 -16.01 1.67
C VAL A 62 3.96 -16.27 0.87
N ARG A 63 3.89 -16.15 -0.44
CA ARG A 63 5.05 -16.26 -1.35
C ARG A 63 5.18 -14.96 -2.16
N PHE A 64 6.40 -14.52 -2.31
CA PHE A 64 6.75 -13.35 -3.12
C PHE A 64 7.83 -13.72 -4.12
N LEU A 65 7.61 -13.44 -5.41
CA LEU A 65 8.49 -13.85 -6.51
C LEU A 65 8.84 -15.37 -6.45
N GLY A 66 7.84 -16.19 -6.14
CA GLY A 66 7.99 -17.63 -6.01
C GLY A 66 8.66 -18.13 -4.72
N GLN A 67 9.18 -17.24 -3.86
CA GLN A 67 9.86 -17.60 -2.61
C GLN A 67 8.94 -17.37 -1.39
N PRO A 68 8.96 -18.25 -0.38
CA PRO A 68 8.22 -18.04 0.85
C PRO A 68 8.62 -16.73 1.54
N CYS A 69 7.66 -15.90 1.96
CA CYS A 69 7.94 -14.72 2.77
C CYS A 69 8.25 -15.11 4.23
N PRO A 70 9.19 -14.43 4.88
CA PRO A 70 9.47 -14.66 6.29
C PRO A 70 8.31 -14.14 7.14
N ALA A 71 7.54 -15.05 7.73
CA ALA A 71 6.45 -14.68 8.64
C ALA A 71 7.01 -14.16 9.98
N GLY A 72 6.44 -13.09 10.52
CA GLY A 72 6.92 -12.46 11.75
C GLY A 72 8.20 -11.62 11.58
N ASP A 73 8.65 -11.38 10.33
CA ASP A 73 9.83 -10.57 10.03
C ASP A 73 9.53 -9.49 8.99
N PRO A 74 8.96 -8.34 9.41
CA PRO A 74 8.66 -7.23 8.51
C PRO A 74 9.90 -6.65 7.80
N GLN A 75 11.07 -6.72 8.43
CA GLN A 75 12.32 -6.23 7.82
C GLN A 75 12.77 -7.15 6.69
N GLY A 76 12.70 -8.47 6.89
CA GLY A 76 12.98 -9.45 5.85
C GLY A 76 12.00 -9.36 4.67
N VAL A 77 10.71 -9.13 4.92
CA VAL A 77 9.70 -8.90 3.88
C VAL A 77 10.01 -7.63 3.09
N ARG A 78 10.31 -6.53 3.78
CA ARG A 78 10.72 -5.27 3.14
C ARG A 78 12.01 -5.43 2.33
N GLY A 79 12.98 -6.16 2.85
CA GLY A 79 14.22 -6.47 2.14
C GLY A 79 14.02 -7.21 0.81
N ARG A 80 12.90 -7.87 0.62
CA ARG A 80 12.51 -8.54 -0.64
C ARG A 80 11.81 -7.63 -1.65
N GLY A 81 11.44 -6.40 -1.26
CA GLY A 81 10.80 -5.43 -2.12
C GLY A 81 9.27 -5.33 -1.96
N ILE A 82 8.73 -5.77 -0.82
CA ILE A 82 7.35 -5.47 -0.41
C ILE A 82 7.39 -4.29 0.54
N GLU A 83 6.88 -3.14 0.13
CA GLU A 83 6.76 -1.96 0.98
C GLU A 83 5.30 -1.69 1.31
N THR A 84 5.04 -1.21 2.52
CA THR A 84 3.69 -0.88 2.98
C THR A 84 3.64 0.57 3.42
N ILE A 85 2.71 1.32 2.85
CA ILE A 85 2.33 2.66 3.28
C ILE A 85 1.01 2.53 4.01
N TYR A 86 1.06 2.65 5.33
CA TYR A 86 -0.11 2.66 6.18
C TYR A 86 -0.82 4.00 6.11
N GLN A 87 -2.05 4.07 6.58
CA GLN A 87 -2.82 5.31 6.72
C GLN A 87 -2.05 6.39 7.50
N ASP A 88 -1.33 5.99 8.55
CA ASP A 88 -0.27 6.81 9.13
C ASP A 88 1.01 6.57 8.32
N LEU A 89 1.46 7.60 7.59
CA LEU A 89 2.58 7.53 6.64
C LEU A 89 3.92 7.15 7.27
N ALA A 90 3.98 7.06 8.59
CA ALA A 90 5.20 6.80 9.37
C ALA A 90 6.35 7.74 8.93
N LEU A 91 6.04 9.00 8.73
CA LEU A 91 7.02 10.06 8.51
C LEU A 91 7.36 10.72 9.86
N ALA A 92 8.63 11.01 10.04
CA ALA A 92 9.10 11.80 11.17
C ALA A 92 8.81 13.29 10.89
N ASP A 93 7.76 13.83 11.47
CA ASP A 93 7.20 15.15 11.20
C ASP A 93 8.21 16.31 11.37
N ASN A 94 9.18 16.16 12.25
CA ASN A 94 10.23 17.13 12.58
C ASN A 94 11.48 17.02 11.69
N LEU A 95 11.58 16.01 10.82
CA LEU A 95 12.70 15.79 9.92
C LEU A 95 12.39 16.31 8.52
N ASP A 96 13.45 16.59 7.75
CA ASP A 96 13.35 16.97 6.34
C ASP A 96 13.01 15.78 5.43
N VAL A 97 12.79 16.07 4.14
CA VAL A 97 12.41 15.07 3.14
C VAL A 97 13.50 14.00 2.97
N GLY A 98 14.75 14.40 2.85
CA GLY A 98 15.88 13.48 2.70
C GLY A 98 16.02 12.54 3.89
N SER A 99 15.90 13.07 5.10
CA SER A 99 15.94 12.29 6.34
C SER A 99 14.78 11.28 6.41
N ASN A 100 13.59 11.63 5.94
CA ASN A 100 12.45 10.71 5.90
C ASN A 100 12.61 9.59 4.86
N ILE A 101 13.22 9.86 3.70
CA ILE A 101 13.51 8.83 2.69
C ILE A 101 14.50 7.81 3.22
N PHE A 102 15.51 8.26 3.97
CA PHE A 102 16.59 7.42 4.46
C PHE A 102 16.41 6.93 5.91
N LEU A 103 15.29 7.20 6.55
CA LEU A 103 15.08 6.91 7.96
C LEU A 103 15.46 5.46 8.32
N GLY A 104 16.45 5.31 9.21
CA GLY A 104 17.01 4.01 9.61
C GLY A 104 17.95 3.37 8.59
N ARG A 105 18.32 4.06 7.49
CA ARG A 105 19.25 3.60 6.43
C ARG A 105 20.08 4.77 5.90
N GLU A 106 20.47 5.69 6.79
CA GLU A 106 21.17 6.92 6.44
C GLU A 106 22.51 6.62 5.77
N PRO A 107 22.82 7.24 4.60
CA PRO A 107 24.11 7.08 3.95
C PRO A 107 25.20 7.74 4.79
N MET A 108 26.34 7.03 4.94
CA MET A 108 27.47 7.50 5.70
C MET A 108 28.61 7.89 4.76
N LYS A 109 29.34 8.95 5.13
CA LYS A 109 30.61 9.32 4.50
C LYS A 109 31.72 9.43 5.53
N ARG A 110 32.94 9.17 5.13
CA ARG A 110 34.10 9.24 6.01
C ARG A 110 34.71 10.63 5.94
N VAL A 111 34.80 11.32 7.08
CA VAL A 111 35.44 12.64 7.20
C VAL A 111 36.47 12.57 8.31
N LEU A 112 37.72 12.83 8.01
CA LEU A 112 38.85 12.76 8.94
C LEU A 112 38.90 11.43 9.75
N GLY A 113 38.54 10.31 9.11
CA GLY A 113 38.54 8.99 9.74
C GLY A 113 37.26 8.64 10.51
N VAL A 114 36.32 9.56 10.70
CA VAL A 114 35.04 9.35 11.40
C VAL A 114 33.90 9.21 10.40
N ASN A 115 32.99 8.25 10.65
CA ASN A 115 31.79 8.08 9.86
C ASN A 115 30.73 9.13 10.29
N VAL A 116 30.29 9.95 9.34
CA VAL A 116 29.23 10.95 9.54
C VAL A 116 28.11 10.77 8.51
N ILE A 117 26.89 11.17 8.84
CA ILE A 117 25.74 11.11 7.91
C ILE A 117 26.02 12.01 6.69
N ASP A 118 25.81 11.47 5.50
CA ASP A 118 25.93 12.22 4.24
C ASP A 118 24.64 12.96 3.87
N ARG A 119 24.42 14.09 4.54
CA ARG A 119 23.24 14.95 4.30
C ARG A 119 23.16 15.46 2.86
N SER A 120 24.30 15.69 2.20
CA SER A 120 24.34 16.15 0.80
C SER A 120 23.75 15.09 -0.13
N ARG A 121 24.15 13.84 0.05
CA ARG A 121 23.59 12.71 -0.70
C ARG A 121 22.10 12.55 -0.44
N MET A 122 21.66 12.65 0.82
CA MET A 122 20.24 12.57 1.19
C MET A 122 19.40 13.65 0.50
N ALA A 123 19.88 14.90 0.46
CA ALA A 123 19.19 15.99 -0.22
C ALA A 123 19.17 15.81 -1.75
N SER A 124 20.24 15.30 -2.36
CA SER A 124 20.29 15.01 -3.80
C SER A 124 19.28 13.94 -4.19
N VAL A 125 19.26 12.83 -3.45
CA VAL A 125 18.31 11.73 -3.67
C VAL A 125 16.87 12.17 -3.46
N ALA A 126 16.61 13.03 -2.48
CA ALA A 126 15.27 13.57 -2.25
C ALA A 126 14.74 14.30 -3.50
N ARG A 127 15.58 15.12 -4.16
CA ARG A 127 15.19 15.78 -5.42
C ARG A 127 14.96 14.77 -6.54
N GLU A 128 15.90 13.86 -6.76
CA GLU A 128 15.79 12.82 -7.80
C GLU A 128 14.51 12.00 -7.66
N VAL A 129 14.16 11.59 -6.44
CA VAL A 129 12.94 10.82 -6.16
C VAL A 129 11.70 11.65 -6.46
N LEU A 130 11.67 12.92 -6.05
CA LEU A 130 10.50 13.78 -6.30
C LEU A 130 10.36 14.12 -7.79
N ASP A 131 11.46 14.39 -8.49
CA ASP A 131 11.47 14.63 -9.93
C ASP A 131 10.96 13.41 -10.70
N ARG A 132 11.37 12.19 -10.29
CA ARG A 132 10.88 10.93 -10.89
C ARG A 132 9.37 10.74 -10.72
N LEU A 133 8.79 11.31 -9.67
CA LEU A 133 7.36 11.24 -9.38
C LEU A 133 6.57 12.46 -9.90
N ASP A 134 7.23 13.35 -10.62
CA ASP A 134 6.68 14.64 -11.10
C ASP A 134 6.07 15.48 -9.96
N ILE A 135 6.76 15.49 -8.80
CA ILE A 135 6.30 16.20 -7.62
C ILE A 135 7.18 17.43 -7.36
N HIS A 136 6.55 18.58 -7.52
CA HIS A 136 7.24 19.84 -7.27
C HIS A 136 7.09 20.30 -5.80
N ILE A 137 8.19 20.23 -5.05
CA ILE A 137 8.32 20.84 -3.71
C ILE A 137 9.42 21.90 -3.78
N PRO A 138 9.13 23.17 -3.42
CA PRO A 138 10.14 24.23 -3.41
C PRO A 138 11.35 23.86 -2.53
N GLU A 139 12.56 24.18 -2.97
CA GLU A 139 13.81 23.80 -2.28
C GLU A 139 13.85 24.21 -0.80
N LYS A 140 13.34 25.41 -0.49
CA LYS A 140 13.24 25.88 0.91
C LYS A 140 12.41 24.97 1.80
N LYS A 141 11.43 24.26 1.22
CA LYS A 141 10.58 23.30 1.93
C LYS A 141 11.21 21.91 2.02
N LEU A 142 12.10 21.55 1.08
CA LEU A 142 12.80 20.25 1.09
C LEU A 142 13.71 20.10 2.32
N ALA A 143 14.38 21.19 2.72
CA ALA A 143 15.24 21.24 3.89
C ALA A 143 14.47 21.48 5.21
N GLY A 144 13.18 21.76 5.12
CA GLY A 144 12.31 21.99 6.27
C GLY A 144 11.61 20.71 6.75
N PRO A 145 11.02 20.76 7.96
CA PRO A 145 10.30 19.61 8.51
C PRO A 145 9.07 19.27 7.66
N VAL A 146 8.84 17.95 7.42
CA VAL A 146 7.77 17.46 6.54
C VAL A 146 6.37 17.81 7.03
N ARG A 147 6.19 18.13 8.33
CA ARG A 147 4.91 18.64 8.86
C ARG A 147 4.42 19.93 8.19
N MET A 148 5.31 20.68 7.53
CA MET A 148 4.97 21.92 6.81
C MET A 148 4.50 21.66 5.37
N LEU A 149 4.47 20.41 4.94
CA LEU A 149 4.04 19.99 3.62
C LEU A 149 2.54 19.64 3.63
N SER A 150 1.89 19.72 2.45
CA SER A 150 0.51 19.27 2.31
C SER A 150 0.40 17.75 2.47
N GLY A 151 -0.80 17.26 2.75
CA GLY A 151 -1.06 15.81 2.86
C GLY A 151 -0.59 15.04 1.62
N GLY A 152 -0.92 15.54 0.42
CA GLY A 152 -0.48 14.94 -0.84
C GLY A 152 1.04 14.95 -1.03
N GLN A 153 1.73 16.01 -0.60
CA GLN A 153 3.19 16.04 -0.63
C GLN A 153 3.81 15.03 0.34
N ARG A 154 3.24 14.88 1.54
CA ARG A 154 3.67 13.85 2.51
C ARG A 154 3.43 12.44 1.97
N GLN A 155 2.27 12.18 1.35
CA GLN A 155 1.97 10.92 0.69
C GLN A 155 3.01 10.60 -0.40
N ALA A 156 3.34 11.59 -1.21
CA ALA A 156 4.34 11.47 -2.26
C ALA A 156 5.74 11.12 -1.74
N ILE A 157 6.13 11.67 -0.59
CA ILE A 157 7.40 11.31 0.06
C ILE A 157 7.39 9.86 0.53
N ALA A 158 6.28 9.37 1.09
CA ALA A 158 6.15 7.98 1.52
C ALA A 158 6.24 7.02 0.31
N ILE A 159 5.59 7.36 -0.81
CA ILE A 159 5.71 6.62 -2.09
C ILE A 159 7.14 6.68 -2.60
N GLY A 160 7.75 7.86 -2.64
CA GLY A 160 9.12 8.07 -3.08
C GLY A 160 10.13 7.26 -2.29
N ARG A 161 9.96 7.19 -0.97
CA ARG A 161 10.75 6.30 -0.10
C ARG A 161 10.66 4.85 -0.55
N ALA A 162 9.46 4.35 -0.79
CA ALA A 162 9.24 2.97 -1.23
C ALA A 162 9.93 2.69 -2.58
N ILE A 163 9.80 3.61 -3.55
CA ILE A 163 10.43 3.48 -4.88
C ILE A 163 11.95 3.53 -4.81
N TYR A 164 12.50 4.45 -4.02
CA TYR A 164 13.95 4.56 -3.84
C TYR A 164 14.55 3.23 -3.33
N TRP A 165 13.82 2.51 -2.46
CA TRP A 165 14.22 1.21 -1.95
C TRP A 165 13.79 0.04 -2.83
N ASN A 166 13.49 0.30 -4.12
CA ASN A 166 13.17 -0.71 -5.15
C ASN A 166 11.97 -1.60 -4.79
N ALA A 167 10.91 -1.00 -4.27
CA ALA A 167 9.65 -1.72 -4.09
C ALA A 167 9.18 -2.32 -5.43
N ARG A 168 8.89 -3.62 -5.43
CA ARG A 168 8.26 -4.34 -6.53
C ARG A 168 6.76 -4.54 -6.29
N LEU A 169 6.37 -4.56 -5.01
CA LEU A 169 5.00 -4.54 -4.56
C LEU A 169 4.84 -3.44 -3.52
N LEU A 170 3.91 -2.54 -3.77
CA LEU A 170 3.54 -1.48 -2.86
C LEU A 170 2.13 -1.72 -2.33
N ILE A 171 1.99 -1.81 -1.02
CA ILE A 171 0.70 -1.87 -0.34
C ILE A 171 0.37 -0.47 0.17
N MET A 172 -0.81 0.04 -0.17
CA MET A 172 -1.27 1.37 0.24
C MET A 172 -2.59 1.23 0.99
N ASP A 173 -2.57 1.54 2.28
CA ASP A 173 -3.75 1.44 3.15
C ASP A 173 -4.41 2.81 3.27
N GLU A 174 -5.58 2.98 2.63
CA GLU A 174 -6.39 4.21 2.62
C GLU A 174 -5.59 5.48 2.23
N PRO A 175 -4.88 5.48 1.09
CA PRO A 175 -3.91 6.55 0.79
C PRO A 175 -4.53 7.93 0.55
N THR A 176 -5.84 8.03 0.42
CA THR A 176 -6.59 9.25 0.10
C THR A 176 -7.51 9.73 1.22
N ALA A 177 -7.64 8.97 2.31
CA ALA A 177 -8.66 9.18 3.35
C ALA A 177 -8.65 10.57 4.00
N ALA A 178 -7.50 11.24 4.07
CA ALA A 178 -7.34 12.56 4.70
C ALA A 178 -6.97 13.66 3.70
N LEU A 179 -7.20 13.45 2.40
CA LEU A 179 -6.79 14.34 1.33
C LEU A 179 -7.97 15.06 0.69
N GLY A 180 -7.76 16.31 0.28
CA GLY A 180 -8.69 17.02 -0.58
C GLY A 180 -8.72 16.46 -2.01
N VAL A 181 -9.76 16.80 -2.78
CA VAL A 181 -9.95 16.29 -4.15
C VAL A 181 -8.73 16.49 -5.07
N PRO A 182 -8.04 17.65 -5.05
CA PRO A 182 -6.85 17.85 -5.87
C PRO A 182 -5.69 16.91 -5.49
N GLU A 183 -5.49 16.68 -4.20
CA GLU A 183 -4.45 15.79 -3.69
C GLU A 183 -4.77 14.32 -3.98
N GLN A 184 -6.04 13.91 -3.86
CA GLN A 184 -6.50 12.57 -4.22
C GLN A 184 -6.18 12.26 -5.68
N ARG A 185 -6.46 13.19 -6.62
CA ARG A 185 -6.13 13.03 -8.04
C ARG A 185 -4.64 12.78 -8.26
N LYS A 186 -3.77 13.56 -7.59
CA LYS A 186 -2.32 13.38 -7.68
C LYS A 186 -1.87 12.02 -7.19
N VAL A 187 -2.43 11.53 -6.09
CA VAL A 187 -2.13 10.18 -5.58
C VAL A 187 -2.56 9.11 -6.58
N MET A 188 -3.72 9.25 -7.22
CA MET A 188 -4.18 8.32 -8.26
C MET A 188 -3.27 8.36 -9.49
N GLU A 189 -2.79 9.54 -9.91
CA GLU A 189 -1.82 9.68 -11.00
C GLU A 189 -0.49 9.01 -10.64
N LEU A 190 -0.02 9.16 -9.41
CA LEU A 190 1.16 8.45 -8.92
C LEU A 190 1.01 6.94 -8.98
N ILE A 191 -0.14 6.39 -8.55
CA ILE A 191 -0.41 4.95 -8.62
C ILE A 191 -0.37 4.45 -10.07
N ARG A 192 -0.97 5.19 -11.02
CA ARG A 192 -0.89 4.86 -12.45
C ARG A 192 0.55 4.91 -12.98
N GLY A 193 1.31 5.91 -12.54
CA GLY A 193 2.74 6.04 -12.87
C GLY A 193 3.58 4.88 -12.34
N LEU A 194 3.29 4.37 -11.13
CA LEU A 194 3.94 3.20 -10.56
C LEU A 194 3.67 1.95 -11.40
N LYS A 195 2.41 1.72 -11.75
CA LYS A 195 2.01 0.62 -12.63
C LYS A 195 2.78 0.65 -13.96
N SER A 196 2.88 1.83 -14.60
CA SER A 196 3.61 1.98 -15.87
C SER A 196 5.12 1.69 -15.73
N GLN A 197 5.68 1.82 -14.52
CA GLN A 197 7.05 1.46 -14.19
C GLN A 197 7.22 -0.03 -13.77
N GLY A 198 6.15 -0.84 -13.85
CA GLY A 198 6.16 -2.25 -13.51
C GLY A 198 6.06 -2.56 -12.02
N VAL A 199 5.75 -1.57 -11.18
CA VAL A 199 5.48 -1.78 -9.75
C VAL A 199 4.04 -2.28 -9.60
N SER A 200 3.87 -3.41 -8.89
CA SER A 200 2.54 -3.92 -8.54
C SER A 200 2.01 -3.20 -7.31
N VAL A 201 0.69 -3.00 -7.23
CA VAL A 201 0.09 -2.25 -6.13
C VAL A 201 -1.09 -3.02 -5.54
N ILE A 202 -1.16 -3.12 -4.21
CA ILE A 202 -2.39 -3.44 -3.48
C ILE A 202 -2.92 -2.14 -2.91
N LEU A 203 -4.06 -1.69 -3.41
CA LEU A 203 -4.75 -0.50 -2.94
C LEU A 203 -5.88 -0.91 -2.00
N VAL A 204 -5.76 -0.60 -0.71
CA VAL A 204 -6.89 -0.75 0.21
C VAL A 204 -7.64 0.57 0.24
N SER A 205 -8.90 0.53 -0.12
CA SER A 205 -9.78 1.68 -0.03
C SER A 205 -11.23 1.23 0.14
N HIS A 206 -12.03 2.06 0.80
CA HIS A 206 -13.49 1.96 0.81
C HIS A 206 -14.14 2.95 -0.17
N ASN A 207 -13.35 3.84 -0.79
CA ASN A 207 -13.81 4.79 -1.78
C ASN A 207 -13.83 4.15 -3.18
N LEU A 208 -15.02 3.84 -3.67
CA LEU A 208 -15.20 3.20 -4.98
C LEU A 208 -14.68 4.08 -6.13
N HIS A 209 -14.74 5.41 -6.01
CA HIS A 209 -14.20 6.31 -7.03
C HIS A 209 -12.69 6.11 -7.22
N ASP A 210 -11.95 5.99 -6.12
CA ASP A 210 -10.52 5.71 -6.17
C ASP A 210 -10.24 4.33 -6.75
N ILE A 211 -10.99 3.33 -6.31
CA ILE A 211 -10.87 1.94 -6.77
C ILE A 211 -11.06 1.85 -8.29
N PHE A 212 -12.20 2.35 -8.79
CA PHE A 212 -12.51 2.33 -10.22
C PHE A 212 -11.57 3.20 -11.06
N GLY A 213 -10.95 4.21 -10.41
CA GLY A 213 -10.01 5.11 -11.06
C GLY A 213 -8.66 4.48 -11.43
N VAL A 214 -8.18 3.46 -10.69
CA VAL A 214 -6.80 2.96 -10.85
C VAL A 214 -6.65 1.45 -10.86
N ALA A 215 -7.60 0.69 -10.30
CA ALA A 215 -7.47 -0.75 -10.14
C ALA A 215 -7.75 -1.50 -11.47
N ASP A 216 -7.02 -2.57 -11.70
CA ASP A 216 -7.30 -3.55 -12.77
C ASP A 216 -8.33 -4.56 -12.31
N ARG A 217 -8.25 -4.94 -11.04
CA ARG A 217 -9.08 -5.96 -10.41
C ARG A 217 -9.44 -5.55 -8.99
N ILE A 218 -10.66 -5.88 -8.60
CA ILE A 218 -11.22 -5.60 -7.29
C ILE A 218 -11.43 -6.93 -6.58
N VAL A 219 -10.81 -7.10 -5.42
CA VAL A 219 -10.97 -8.22 -4.51
C VAL A 219 -11.78 -7.73 -3.32
N VAL A 220 -12.94 -8.32 -3.09
CA VAL A 220 -13.83 -7.92 -2.00
C VAL A 220 -13.68 -8.87 -0.84
N MET A 221 -13.32 -8.34 0.33
CA MET A 221 -13.29 -9.08 1.59
C MET A 221 -14.56 -8.87 2.40
N ARG A 222 -15.04 -9.93 3.02
CA ARG A 222 -16.15 -9.90 3.97
C ARG A 222 -15.96 -10.96 5.05
N ARG A 223 -16.04 -10.55 6.33
CA ARG A 223 -15.94 -11.43 7.50
C ARG A 223 -14.72 -12.37 7.48
N GLY A 224 -13.58 -11.87 7.04
CA GLY A 224 -12.32 -12.61 7.01
C GLY A 224 -12.12 -13.52 5.80
N GLU A 225 -13.01 -13.50 4.82
CA GLU A 225 -12.96 -14.31 3.59
C GLU A 225 -12.97 -13.42 2.34
N ILE A 226 -12.57 -13.96 1.20
CA ILE A 226 -12.80 -13.34 -0.11
C ILE A 226 -14.26 -13.60 -0.50
N ALA A 227 -15.06 -12.55 -0.56
CA ALA A 227 -16.46 -12.63 -1.00
C ALA A 227 -16.59 -12.67 -2.53
N GLY A 228 -15.61 -12.17 -3.25
CA GLY A 228 -15.57 -12.23 -4.71
C GLY A 228 -14.43 -11.40 -5.30
N GLU A 229 -14.13 -11.68 -6.56
CA GLU A 229 -13.15 -10.94 -7.37
C GLU A 229 -13.78 -10.53 -8.68
N ARG A 230 -13.47 -9.31 -9.15
CA ARG A 230 -13.97 -8.77 -10.41
C ARG A 230 -12.88 -7.99 -11.14
N ALA A 231 -12.80 -8.17 -12.44
CA ALA A 231 -12.08 -7.21 -13.26
C ALA A 231 -12.83 -5.86 -13.22
N THR A 232 -12.11 -4.76 -13.01
CA THR A 232 -12.71 -3.43 -12.82
C THR A 232 -13.58 -3.01 -14.01
N GLN A 233 -13.20 -3.44 -15.22
CA GLN A 233 -13.95 -3.13 -16.46
C GLN A 233 -15.22 -3.99 -16.64
N ALA A 234 -15.38 -5.05 -15.85
CA ALA A 234 -16.48 -6.03 -15.96
C ALA A 234 -17.46 -5.96 -14.78
N THR A 235 -17.42 -4.91 -13.98
CA THR A 235 -18.28 -4.73 -12.79
C THR A 235 -18.63 -3.27 -12.60
N ASP A 236 -19.58 -3.02 -11.71
CA ASP A 236 -20.00 -1.70 -11.30
C ASP A 236 -19.98 -1.52 -9.76
N GLY A 237 -20.22 -0.28 -9.32
CA GLY A 237 -20.21 0.04 -7.89
C GLY A 237 -21.30 -0.69 -7.10
N ASP A 238 -22.47 -0.92 -7.70
CA ASP A 238 -23.58 -1.60 -7.05
C ASP A 238 -23.27 -3.09 -6.81
N GLU A 239 -22.59 -3.75 -7.76
CA GLU A 239 -22.15 -5.14 -7.59
C GLU A 239 -21.09 -5.24 -6.50
N ILE A 240 -20.11 -4.34 -6.48
CA ILE A 240 -19.08 -4.33 -5.44
C ILE A 240 -19.69 -4.11 -4.06
N VAL A 241 -20.63 -3.16 -3.92
CA VAL A 241 -21.35 -2.94 -2.65
C VAL A 241 -22.13 -4.18 -2.23
N ARG A 242 -22.82 -4.87 -3.15
CA ARG A 242 -23.51 -6.13 -2.84
C ARG A 242 -22.56 -7.21 -2.32
N LEU A 243 -21.38 -7.35 -2.90
CA LEU A 243 -20.35 -8.29 -2.41
C LEU A 243 -19.85 -7.89 -1.02
N MET A 244 -19.69 -6.59 -0.73
CA MET A 244 -19.25 -6.11 0.58
C MET A 244 -20.28 -6.36 1.69
N VAL A 245 -21.56 -6.09 1.43
CA VAL A 245 -22.63 -6.18 2.42
C VAL A 245 -23.24 -7.59 2.47
N GLY A 246 -23.31 -8.31 1.34
CA GLY A 246 -23.97 -9.61 1.19
C GLY A 246 -25.46 -9.49 0.93
N ASP A 247 -26.18 -10.60 0.98
CA ASP A 247 -27.61 -10.73 0.59
C ASP A 247 -28.57 -9.83 1.39
N THR A 248 -28.14 -9.27 2.52
CA THR A 248 -28.91 -8.30 3.31
C THR A 248 -29.23 -7.00 2.52
N TYR A 249 -28.53 -6.73 1.41
CA TYR A 249 -28.75 -5.54 0.58
C TYR A 249 -30.01 -5.65 -0.31
N ALA A 250 -30.46 -6.87 -0.59
CA ALA A 250 -31.65 -7.09 -1.43
C ALA A 250 -32.95 -6.72 -0.69
N ASP A 251 -33.01 -6.92 0.64
CA ASP A 251 -34.23 -6.68 1.43
C ASP A 251 -34.54 -5.19 1.68
N THR A 252 -33.53 -4.32 1.69
CA THR A 252 -33.74 -2.88 1.98
C THR A 252 -34.31 -2.08 0.82
N ARG A 253 -34.16 -2.52 -0.43
CA ARG A 253 -34.81 -1.86 -1.60
C ARG A 253 -36.29 -2.23 -1.78
N HIS A 254 -36.70 -3.38 -1.26
CA HIS A 254 -38.13 -3.78 -1.32
C HIS A 254 -38.98 -3.20 -0.17
N ALA A 255 -38.34 -2.69 0.89
CA ALA A 255 -39.05 -2.03 2.00
C ALA A 255 -39.23 -0.51 1.81
N ALA A 256 -38.67 0.08 0.76
CA ALA A 256 -38.73 1.51 0.46
C ALA A 256 -39.50 1.83 -0.84
N ALA A 257 -40.18 0.86 -1.44
CA ALA A 257 -41.14 0.98 -2.55
C ALA A 257 -42.54 0.61 -2.05
#